data_879d969a08ba618b34acd77297cfd896
#
_entry.id   879d969a08ba618b34acd77297cfd896
#
_cell.length_a   1.000
_cell.length_b   1.000
_cell.length_c   1.000
_cell.angle_alpha   90.00
_cell.angle_beta   90.00
_cell.angle_gamma   90.00
#
_symmetry.space_group_name_H-M   'P 1'
#
loop_
_entity.id
_entity.type
_entity.pdbx_description
1 polymer ?
#
loop_
_entity_poly.entity_id
_entity_poly.type
_entity_poly.pdbx_seq_one_letter_code
_entity_poly.pdbx_strand_id
1 'polypeptide(L)'
;MGHGYGCNCKYVTEELIRRGTDFDLVWIVKDANAHKGEFPPKVRLVEYGSKEAMFEYYTAAVWVCNYHLIHYWNQGLVKRFGQYYIQMWHGSFGIKKIEKNCDCLTNSQSWTYLAKKNSQNTDFWISNSFFEDEVYQNAFWSVKNILKLGHPRNDIFFKDRQD
;
A
#
# COMPACT_ATOMS: atom_id res chain seq x y z
N MET A 1 7.27 2.04 3.36
CA MET A 1 8.26 1.39 4.19
C MET A 1 7.94 1.69 5.63
N GLY A 2 7.35 0.73 6.30
CA GLY A 2 6.78 0.67 7.63
C GLY A 2 7.33 1.58 8.73
N HIS A 3 6.94 2.81 8.72
CA HIS A 3 7.21 3.73 9.82
C HIS A 3 5.99 3.70 10.76
N GLY A 4 5.77 2.58 11.46
CA GLY A 4 4.74 2.48 12.46
C GLY A 4 3.31 2.39 11.93
N TYR A 5 2.35 2.50 12.83
CA TYR A 5 0.91 2.36 12.59
C TYR A 5 0.31 3.66 12.08
N GLY A 6 0.16 3.78 10.76
CA GLY A 6 -0.27 5.06 10.18
C GLY A 6 -0.79 5.02 8.74
N CYS A 7 -1.09 6.20 8.24
CA CYS A 7 -1.55 6.45 6.87
C CYS A 7 -2.86 5.69 6.51
N ASN A 8 -3.16 5.50 5.23
CA ASN A 8 -4.41 4.87 4.78
C ASN A 8 -4.62 3.46 5.35
N CYS A 9 -3.56 2.65 5.40
CA CYS A 9 -3.66 1.28 5.88
C CYS A 9 -4.12 1.19 7.34
N LYS A 10 -3.75 2.14 8.21
CA LYS A 10 -4.25 2.21 9.59
C LYS A 10 -5.76 2.26 9.64
N TYR A 11 -6.36 3.19 8.93
CA TYR A 11 -7.81 3.41 8.95
C TYR A 11 -8.59 2.23 8.35
N VAL A 12 -8.03 1.57 7.33
CA VAL A 12 -8.60 0.31 6.81
C VAL A 12 -8.54 -0.79 7.87
N THR A 13 -7.42 -0.92 8.56
CA THR A 13 -7.27 -1.92 9.63
C THR A 13 -8.27 -1.68 10.76
N GLU A 14 -8.39 -0.43 11.22
CA GLU A 14 -9.34 -0.05 12.27
C GLU A 14 -10.79 -0.34 11.87
N GLU A 15 -11.15 -0.05 10.62
CA GLU A 15 -12.49 -0.32 10.12
C GLU A 15 -12.79 -1.82 10.00
N LEU A 16 -11.83 -2.63 9.55
CA LEU A 16 -11.97 -4.09 9.52
C LEU A 16 -12.16 -4.66 10.93
N ILE A 17 -11.42 -4.15 11.91
CA ILE A 17 -11.58 -4.53 13.31
C ILE A 17 -12.95 -4.11 13.84
N ARG A 18 -13.36 -2.87 13.59
CA ARG A 18 -14.67 -2.34 14.01
C ARG A 18 -15.84 -3.16 13.45
N ARG A 19 -15.71 -3.64 12.21
CA ARG A 19 -16.71 -4.52 11.57
C ARG A 19 -16.69 -5.95 12.09
N GLY A 20 -15.74 -6.31 12.93
CA GLY A 20 -15.62 -7.66 13.45
C GLY A 20 -15.29 -8.71 12.39
N THR A 21 -14.58 -8.31 11.32
CA THR A 21 -14.22 -9.24 10.25
C THR A 21 -13.31 -10.36 10.75
N ASP A 22 -13.41 -11.53 10.14
CA ASP A 22 -12.60 -12.71 10.46
C ASP A 22 -11.31 -12.79 9.63
N PHE A 23 -10.76 -11.64 9.23
CA PHE A 23 -9.49 -11.59 8.54
C PHE A 23 -8.31 -11.69 9.52
N ASP A 24 -7.30 -12.46 9.14
CA ASP A 24 -5.97 -12.40 9.75
C ASP A 24 -5.27 -11.12 9.24
N LEU A 25 -5.13 -10.14 10.11
CA LEU A 25 -4.56 -8.83 9.78
C LEU A 25 -3.07 -8.84 10.08
N VAL A 26 -2.27 -8.77 9.01
CA VAL A 26 -0.81 -8.80 9.11
C VAL A 26 -0.23 -7.46 8.66
N TRP A 27 0.65 -6.89 9.47
CA TRP A 27 1.43 -5.72 9.12
C TRP A 27 2.90 -6.06 9.04
N ILE A 28 3.53 -5.61 7.95
CA ILE A 28 4.96 -5.77 7.73
C ILE A 28 5.65 -4.47 8.13
N VAL A 29 6.46 -4.54 9.19
CA VAL A 29 7.16 -3.41 9.81
C VAL A 29 8.66 -3.63 9.82
N LYS A 30 9.46 -2.57 9.92
CA LYS A 30 10.92 -2.69 9.93
C LYS A 30 11.46 -3.40 11.16
N ASP A 31 10.88 -3.11 12.30
CA ASP A 31 11.24 -3.67 13.60
C ASP A 31 9.95 -3.93 14.38
N ALA A 32 9.60 -5.20 14.47
CA ALA A 32 8.38 -5.63 15.15
C ALA A 32 8.41 -5.35 16.64
N ASN A 33 9.60 -5.39 17.27
CA ASN A 33 9.75 -5.12 18.69
C ASN A 33 9.62 -3.64 19.02
N ALA A 34 10.19 -2.77 18.20
CA ALA A 34 10.10 -1.32 18.37
C ALA A 34 8.66 -0.80 18.28
N HIS A 35 7.81 -1.49 17.50
CA HIS A 35 6.41 -1.12 17.30
C HIS A 35 5.41 -1.89 18.17
N LYS A 36 5.90 -2.72 19.10
CA LYS A 36 5.06 -3.49 20.00
C LYS A 36 4.23 -2.55 20.89
N GLY A 37 2.91 -2.66 20.81
CA GLY A 37 1.98 -1.79 21.56
C GLY A 37 1.43 -0.59 20.76
N GLU A 38 1.98 -0.27 19.60
CA GLU A 38 1.40 0.76 18.71
C GLU A 38 0.19 0.23 17.92
N PHE A 39 0.12 -1.09 17.73
CA PHE A 39 -0.88 -1.74 16.91
C PHE A 39 -2.00 -2.38 17.75
N PRO A 40 -3.23 -2.44 17.20
CA PRO A 40 -4.30 -3.20 17.86
C PRO A 40 -3.91 -4.65 18.09
N PRO A 41 -4.35 -5.27 19.20
CA PRO A 41 -3.98 -6.66 19.55
C PRO A 41 -4.35 -7.71 18.49
N LYS A 42 -5.34 -7.42 17.65
CA LYS A 42 -5.76 -8.30 16.53
C LYS A 42 -4.78 -8.30 15.35
N VAL A 43 -3.81 -7.40 15.34
CA VAL A 43 -2.85 -7.26 14.23
C VAL A 43 -1.57 -8.02 14.55
N ARG A 44 -1.17 -8.93 13.66
CA ARG A 44 0.14 -9.59 13.72
C ARG A 44 1.21 -8.72 13.07
N LEU A 45 2.37 -8.59 13.71
CA LEU A 45 3.52 -7.89 13.16
C LEU A 45 4.52 -8.89 12.61
N VAL A 46 4.99 -8.62 11.40
CA VAL A 46 6.02 -9.41 10.73
C VAL A 46 7.14 -8.48 10.27
N GLU A 47 8.37 -8.90 10.44
CA GLU A 47 9.53 -8.08 10.13
C GLU A 47 9.77 -7.97 8.63
N TYR A 48 9.98 -6.74 8.17
CA TYR A 48 10.27 -6.43 6.77
C TYR A 48 11.54 -7.14 6.28
N GLY A 49 11.45 -7.75 5.11
CA GLY A 49 12.56 -8.47 4.49
C GLY A 49 12.81 -9.87 5.05
N SER A 50 12.04 -10.31 6.04
CA SER A 50 12.11 -11.66 6.58
C SER A 50 11.51 -12.71 5.63
N LYS A 51 11.79 -13.97 5.87
CA LYS A 51 11.16 -15.09 5.17
C LYS A 51 9.66 -15.16 5.48
N GLU A 52 9.29 -14.83 6.70
CA GLU A 52 7.91 -14.75 7.15
C GLU A 52 7.14 -13.69 6.34
N ALA A 53 7.73 -12.49 6.12
CA ALA A 53 7.10 -11.47 5.31
C ALA A 53 6.87 -11.94 3.86
N MET A 54 7.83 -12.66 3.28
CA MET A 54 7.65 -13.24 1.95
C MET A 54 6.54 -14.30 1.95
N PHE A 55 6.48 -15.14 2.99
CA PHE A 55 5.42 -16.12 3.15
C PHE A 55 4.03 -15.47 3.26
N GLU A 56 3.91 -14.39 4.04
CA GLU A 56 2.65 -13.63 4.15
C GLU A 56 2.22 -13.07 2.79
N TYR A 57 3.13 -12.50 1.99
CA TYR A 57 2.79 -12.08 0.63
C TYR A 57 2.32 -13.22 -0.25
N TYR A 58 2.89 -14.42 -0.12
CA TYR A 58 2.46 -15.57 -0.91
C TYR A 58 1.12 -16.14 -0.48
N THR A 59 0.75 -16.03 0.79
CA THR A 59 -0.45 -16.65 1.35
C THR A 59 -1.63 -15.71 1.49
N ALA A 60 -1.39 -14.41 1.67
CA ALA A 60 -2.45 -13.42 1.81
C ALA A 60 -3.36 -13.36 0.58
N ALA A 61 -4.66 -13.27 0.81
CA ALA A 61 -5.64 -13.05 -0.24
C ALA A 61 -5.62 -11.62 -0.79
N VAL A 62 -5.29 -10.65 0.06
CA VAL A 62 -5.31 -9.22 -0.29
C VAL A 62 -4.05 -8.53 0.23
N TRP A 63 -3.40 -7.79 -0.63
CA TRP A 63 -2.32 -6.86 -0.28
C TRP A 63 -2.84 -5.44 -0.32
N VAL A 64 -2.67 -4.69 0.76
CA VAL A 64 -3.04 -3.27 0.85
C VAL A 64 -1.80 -2.46 1.12
N CYS A 65 -1.40 -1.59 0.21
CA CYS A 65 -0.13 -0.89 0.27
C CYS A 65 -0.26 0.61 -0.04
N ASN A 66 0.57 1.40 0.63
CA ASN A 66 0.78 2.82 0.31
C ASN A 66 2.03 3.06 -0.54
N TYR A 67 2.87 2.04 -0.72
CA TYR A 67 4.16 2.09 -1.41
C TYR A 67 4.32 0.92 -2.35
N HIS A 68 5.41 0.93 -3.13
CA HIS A 68 5.80 -0.21 -3.95
C HIS A 68 6.26 -1.39 -3.11
N LEU A 69 6.11 -2.58 -3.68
CA LEU A 69 6.69 -3.82 -3.19
C LEU A 69 8.02 -4.15 -3.88
N ILE A 70 8.79 -3.12 -4.30
CA ILE A 70 10.01 -3.28 -5.11
C ILE A 70 11.00 -4.25 -4.49
N HIS A 71 11.21 -4.18 -3.18
CA HIS A 71 12.10 -5.10 -2.47
C HIS A 71 11.70 -6.57 -2.69
N TYR A 72 10.43 -6.87 -2.54
CA TYR A 72 9.91 -8.24 -2.69
C TYR A 72 9.86 -8.68 -4.16
N TRP A 73 9.53 -7.76 -5.08
CA TRP A 73 9.63 -8.04 -6.52
C TRP A 73 11.05 -8.39 -6.92
N ASN A 74 12.05 -7.72 -6.35
CA ASN A 74 13.46 -8.01 -6.58
C ASN A 74 13.88 -9.37 -6.01
N GLN A 75 13.21 -9.84 -4.96
CA GLN A 75 13.42 -11.16 -4.37
C GLN A 75 12.60 -12.28 -5.03
N GLY A 76 11.94 -11.98 -6.15
CA GLY A 76 11.19 -12.98 -6.90
C GLY A 76 9.74 -13.16 -6.49
N LEU A 77 9.14 -12.19 -5.73
CA LEU A 77 7.71 -12.23 -5.43
C LEU A 77 6.89 -12.36 -6.72
N VAL A 78 5.90 -13.25 -6.70
CA VAL A 78 4.91 -13.43 -7.76
C VAL A 78 3.53 -13.38 -7.15
N LYS A 79 2.66 -12.52 -7.69
CA LYS A 79 1.25 -12.49 -7.30
C LYS A 79 0.56 -13.70 -7.91
N ARG A 80 -0.13 -14.48 -7.09
CA ARG A 80 -0.85 -15.67 -7.53
C ARG A 80 -2.25 -15.32 -8.03
N PHE A 81 -2.81 -16.21 -8.80
CA PHE A 81 -4.23 -16.14 -9.16
C PHE A 81 -5.10 -16.12 -7.91
N GLY A 82 -6.12 -15.27 -7.90
CA GLY A 82 -7.03 -15.09 -6.76
C GLY A 82 -6.53 -14.13 -5.68
N GLN A 83 -5.30 -13.61 -5.77
CA GLN A 83 -4.83 -12.53 -4.90
C GLN A 83 -5.17 -11.16 -5.47
N TYR A 84 -5.55 -10.22 -4.60
CA TYR A 84 -5.78 -8.83 -4.98
C TYR A 84 -4.70 -7.93 -4.40
N TYR A 85 -4.22 -6.99 -5.20
CA TYR A 85 -3.30 -5.94 -4.78
C TYR A 85 -3.97 -4.58 -4.91
N ILE A 86 -4.19 -3.93 -3.76
CA ILE A 86 -4.81 -2.61 -3.65
C ILE A 86 -3.71 -1.58 -3.33
N GLN A 87 -3.55 -0.62 -4.21
CA GLN A 87 -2.63 0.49 -4.03
C GLN A 87 -3.39 1.74 -3.60
N MET A 88 -3.07 2.26 -2.44
CA MET A 88 -3.67 3.48 -1.90
C MET A 88 -2.82 4.71 -2.14
N TRP A 89 -1.56 4.52 -2.55
CA TRP A 89 -0.55 5.55 -2.65
C TRP A 89 -0.44 6.38 -1.36
N HIS A 90 0.30 7.49 -1.41
CA HIS A 90 0.58 8.29 -0.21
C HIS A 90 0.62 9.80 -0.46
N GLY A 91 0.38 10.25 -1.68
CA GLY A 91 0.30 11.67 -2.04
C GLY A 91 0.22 11.87 -3.54
N SER A 92 -0.65 12.75 -3.97
CA SER A 92 -0.98 13.00 -5.38
C SER A 92 -1.20 14.48 -5.68
N PHE A 93 -0.69 15.37 -4.85
CA PHE A 93 -0.87 16.83 -5.02
C PHE A 93 -0.13 17.44 -6.22
N GLY A 94 0.60 16.64 -7.00
CA GLY A 94 1.34 17.17 -8.14
C GLY A 94 2.54 18.06 -7.79
N ILE A 95 2.98 18.07 -6.54
CA ILE A 95 4.13 18.88 -6.08
C ILE A 95 5.43 18.42 -6.72
N LYS A 96 5.53 17.14 -7.03
CA LYS A 96 6.69 16.56 -7.72
C LYS A 96 6.26 15.55 -8.76
N LYS A 97 7.06 15.38 -9.80
CA LYS A 97 6.93 14.28 -10.74
C LYS A 97 7.12 12.94 -10.02
N ILE A 98 6.30 11.96 -10.35
CA ILE A 98 6.37 10.62 -9.75
C ILE A 98 6.49 9.57 -10.85
N GLU A 99 7.02 8.41 -10.50
CA GLU A 99 7.11 7.20 -11.33
C GLU A 99 7.73 7.45 -12.71
N LYS A 100 7.04 7.10 -13.80
CA LYS A 100 7.54 7.29 -15.17
C LYS A 100 7.73 8.75 -15.57
N ASN A 101 7.13 9.69 -14.82
CA ASN A 101 7.27 11.12 -15.06
C ASN A 101 8.51 11.72 -14.35
N CYS A 102 9.18 10.94 -13.47
CA CYS A 102 10.47 11.36 -12.92
C CYS A 102 11.52 11.41 -14.04
N ASP A 103 12.44 12.36 -13.93
CA ASP A 103 13.54 12.45 -14.88
C ASP A 103 14.40 11.18 -14.81
N CYS A 104 14.72 10.63 -15.99
CA CYS A 104 15.44 9.36 -16.14
C CYS A 104 16.82 9.31 -15.47
N LEU A 105 17.39 10.48 -15.12
CA LEU A 105 18.66 10.60 -14.40
C LEU A 105 18.57 10.20 -12.90
N THR A 106 17.37 10.13 -12.35
CA THR A 106 17.16 9.82 -10.91
C THR A 106 16.78 8.35 -10.66
N ASN A 107 16.33 7.64 -11.69
CA ASN A 107 15.87 6.27 -11.58
C ASN A 107 16.80 5.30 -12.32
N SER A 108 17.33 4.31 -11.59
CA SER A 108 18.07 3.22 -12.23
C SER A 108 17.15 2.36 -13.11
N GLN A 109 17.70 1.72 -14.15
CA GLN A 109 16.93 0.81 -15.00
C GLN A 109 16.28 -0.33 -14.22
N SER A 110 16.96 -0.85 -13.20
CA SER A 110 16.43 -1.89 -12.31
C SER A 110 15.24 -1.39 -11.50
N TRP A 111 15.30 -0.18 -10.96
CA TRP A 111 14.17 0.42 -10.25
C TRP A 111 12.97 0.61 -11.18
N THR A 112 13.19 1.15 -12.37
CA THR A 112 12.14 1.37 -13.38
C THR A 112 11.44 0.06 -13.75
N TYR A 113 12.21 -1.01 -13.96
CA TYR A 113 11.66 -2.33 -14.24
C TYR A 113 10.76 -2.83 -13.10
N LEU A 114 11.22 -2.72 -11.85
CA LEU A 114 10.48 -3.18 -10.68
C LEU A 114 9.25 -2.31 -10.38
N ALA A 115 9.33 -1.00 -10.58
CA ALA A 115 8.20 -0.08 -10.44
C ALA A 115 7.13 -0.36 -11.50
N LYS A 116 7.55 -0.64 -12.74
CA LYS A 116 6.64 -1.09 -13.81
C LYS A 116 5.97 -2.41 -13.44
N LYS A 117 6.74 -3.39 -12.97
CA LYS A 117 6.21 -4.68 -12.49
C LYS A 117 5.20 -4.46 -11.35
N ASN A 118 5.49 -3.56 -10.42
CA ASN A 118 4.58 -3.21 -9.33
C ASN A 118 3.23 -2.70 -9.85
N SER A 119 3.24 -1.71 -10.75
CA SER A 119 2.00 -1.14 -11.31
C SER A 119 1.21 -2.16 -12.14
N GLN A 120 1.88 -3.05 -12.88
CA GLN A 120 1.24 -4.10 -13.67
C GLN A 120 0.52 -5.15 -12.81
N ASN A 121 1.00 -5.39 -11.58
CA ASN A 121 0.42 -6.32 -10.63
C ASN A 121 -0.64 -5.70 -9.72
N THR A 122 -0.78 -4.38 -9.72
CA THR A 122 -1.83 -3.67 -8.98
C THR A 122 -3.18 -3.91 -9.65
N ASP A 123 -4.15 -4.36 -8.89
CA ASP A 123 -5.52 -4.61 -9.39
C ASP A 123 -6.40 -3.38 -9.20
N PHE A 124 -6.29 -2.71 -8.05
CA PHE A 124 -7.11 -1.56 -7.70
C PHE A 124 -6.25 -0.39 -7.21
N TRP A 125 -6.60 0.80 -7.67
CA TRP A 125 -6.03 2.06 -7.22
C TRP A 125 -7.10 2.85 -6.49
N ILE A 126 -6.79 3.34 -5.30
CA ILE A 126 -7.72 4.18 -4.54
C ILE A 126 -7.40 5.64 -4.82
N SER A 127 -8.38 6.39 -5.30
CA SER A 127 -8.25 7.83 -5.55
C SER A 127 -9.28 8.64 -4.79
N ASN A 128 -9.03 9.95 -4.71
CA ASN A 128 -9.90 10.91 -4.04
C ASN A 128 -10.53 11.92 -5.00
N SER A 129 -10.09 11.98 -6.27
CA SER A 129 -10.51 13.01 -7.20
C SER A 129 -10.21 12.65 -8.66
N PHE A 130 -10.83 13.33 -9.59
CA PHE A 130 -10.49 13.24 -11.01
C PHE A 130 -9.04 13.63 -11.30
N PHE A 131 -8.53 14.65 -10.58
CA PHE A 131 -7.14 15.05 -10.70
C PHE A 131 -6.18 13.90 -10.33
N GLU A 132 -6.46 13.18 -9.26
CA GLU A 132 -5.64 12.04 -8.85
C GLU A 132 -5.73 10.87 -9.85
N ASP A 133 -6.92 10.64 -10.43
CA ASP A 133 -7.10 9.65 -11.49
C ASP A 133 -6.17 9.94 -12.68
N GLU A 134 -6.13 11.21 -13.12
CA GLU A 134 -5.26 11.65 -14.21
C GLU A 134 -3.77 11.51 -13.85
N VAL A 135 -3.41 11.87 -12.62
CA VAL A 135 -2.04 11.70 -12.12
C VAL A 135 -1.63 10.22 -12.19
N TYR A 136 -2.49 9.32 -11.74
CA TYR A 136 -2.19 7.89 -11.77
C TYR A 136 -2.05 7.36 -13.20
N GLN A 137 -2.98 7.67 -14.07
CA GLN A 137 -2.95 7.25 -15.47
C GLN A 137 -1.70 7.76 -16.22
N ASN A 138 -1.28 8.98 -15.90
CA ASN A 138 -0.11 9.61 -16.52
C ASN A 138 1.22 9.16 -15.91
N ALA A 139 1.26 8.84 -14.62
CA ALA A 139 2.50 8.57 -13.91
C ALA A 139 2.86 7.07 -13.81
N PHE A 140 1.88 6.18 -13.73
CA PHE A 140 2.14 4.75 -13.62
C PHE A 140 2.07 4.04 -14.97
N TRP A 141 2.80 2.93 -15.12
CA TRP A 141 2.87 2.16 -16.36
C TRP A 141 1.60 1.35 -16.66
N SER A 142 0.84 1.01 -15.61
CA SER A 142 -0.41 0.28 -15.73
C SER A 142 -1.36 0.69 -14.61
N VAL A 143 -2.52 1.20 -14.97
CA VAL A 143 -3.59 1.54 -14.05
C VAL A 143 -4.86 0.89 -14.54
N LYS A 144 -5.27 -0.22 -13.93
CA LYS A 144 -6.39 -1.04 -14.42
C LYS A 144 -7.73 -0.52 -13.91
N ASN A 145 -7.89 -0.49 -12.60
CA ASN A 145 -9.15 -0.11 -11.96
C ASN A 145 -8.89 0.99 -10.94
N ILE A 146 -9.52 2.13 -11.12
CA ILE A 146 -9.51 3.22 -10.14
C ILE A 146 -10.84 3.20 -9.40
N LEU A 147 -10.75 3.11 -8.07
CA LEU A 147 -11.89 3.22 -7.17
C LEU A 147 -11.83 4.59 -6.49
N LYS A 148 -12.77 5.46 -6.85
CA LYS A 148 -12.86 6.82 -6.33
C LYS A 148 -13.61 6.82 -4.99
N LEU A 149 -12.92 6.36 -3.95
CA LEU A 149 -13.50 6.17 -2.62
C LEU A 149 -12.98 7.19 -1.60
N GLY A 150 -12.02 8.03 -1.99
CA GLY A 150 -11.29 8.86 -1.05
C GLY A 150 -10.18 8.10 -0.33
N HIS A 151 -9.30 8.83 0.34
CA HIS A 151 -8.25 8.22 1.15
C HIS A 151 -8.75 8.01 2.59
N PRO A 152 -8.75 6.78 3.11
CA PRO A 152 -9.26 6.46 4.46
C PRO A 152 -8.65 7.32 5.57
N ARG A 153 -7.39 7.75 5.44
CA ARG A 153 -6.75 8.65 6.42
C ARG A 153 -7.45 10.00 6.57
N ASN A 154 -8.25 10.41 5.58
CA ASN A 154 -8.97 11.68 5.61
C ASN A 154 -10.30 11.58 6.38
N ASP A 155 -10.77 10.38 6.71
CA ASP A 155 -12.01 10.17 7.46
C ASP A 155 -11.99 10.83 8.83
N ILE A 156 -10.79 11.06 9.37
CA ILE A 156 -10.63 11.80 10.65
C ILE A 156 -11.23 13.21 10.61
N PHE A 157 -11.30 13.84 9.43
CA PHE A 157 -11.89 15.19 9.28
C PHE A 157 -13.42 15.18 9.32
N PHE A 158 -14.03 14.00 9.16
CA PHE A 158 -15.48 13.81 9.11
C PHE A 158 -16.01 13.05 10.33
N LYS A 159 -15.13 12.58 11.21
CA LYS A 159 -15.56 12.03 12.50
C LYS A 159 -15.91 13.19 13.42
N ASP A 160 -17.13 13.17 13.97
CA ASP A 160 -17.50 14.11 15.03
C ASP A 160 -16.44 13.99 16.14
N ARG A 161 -15.77 15.10 16.41
CA ARG A 161 -14.93 15.22 17.59
C ARG A 161 -15.88 15.18 18.77
N GLN A 162 -16.01 14.05 19.38
CA GLN A 162 -16.48 13.99 20.78
C GLN A 162 -15.31 14.57 21.57
N ASP A 163 -15.43 15.87 21.93
CA ASP A 163 -14.53 16.56 22.84
C ASP A 163 -14.57 15.91 24.22
#